data_2f94a16dbfde2f7ebac33bb533bab008
#
_entry.id   2f94a16dbfde2f7ebac33bb533bab008
#
_cell.length_a   1.000
_cell.length_b   1.000
_cell.length_c   1.000
_cell.angle_alpha   90.00
_cell.angle_beta   90.00
_cell.angle_gamma   90.00
#
_symmetry.space_group_name_H-M   'P 1'
#
loop_
_entity.id
_entity.type
_entity.pdbx_description
1 polymer ?
#
loop_
_entity_poly.entity_id
_entity_poly.type
_entity_poly.pdbx_seq_one_letter_code
_entity_poly.pdbx_strand_id
1 'polypeptide(L)'
;MRKFFILLATGFFAVSVYAQNIGIGTTTPDASAALDIKSTTKGLLIPALSFAQRNAIPAPATGLLVFQTDNTPGFYYYTGSGWSAIAGSGAAQSWNINGNSGSNPLTHFIGTTDLQPLRFRIQNVNAGIIDSAFNNTAIGFRSLDSISTGVHNTAFGVSSLIGNTEGNYNTGLGSFSLRLNKTGNYNTASGYVTLRSNTTGSFNTAMGSMALYSNTTGIGNAALGHKALYSNS
;
A
#
# COMPACT_ATOMS: atom_id res chain seq x y z
N MET A 1 45.08 -84.33 -24.75
CA MET A 1 45.23 -82.96 -24.07
C MET A 1 44.10 -82.03 -24.53
N ARG A 2 43.08 -81.89 -23.69
CA ARG A 2 41.95 -80.94 -23.95
C ARG A 2 42.31 -79.58 -23.33
N LYS A 3 42.47 -78.57 -24.16
CA LYS A 3 42.69 -77.18 -23.72
C LYS A 3 41.34 -76.54 -23.33
N PHE A 4 41.17 -76.18 -22.06
CA PHE A 4 40.05 -75.40 -21.59
C PHE A 4 40.35 -73.90 -21.84
N PHE A 5 39.52 -73.23 -22.64
CA PHE A 5 39.53 -71.76 -22.76
C PHE A 5 38.57 -71.21 -21.74
N ILE A 6 39.09 -70.47 -20.77
CA ILE A 6 38.25 -69.66 -19.85
C ILE A 6 38.04 -68.32 -20.53
N LEU A 7 36.79 -68.02 -20.91
CA LEU A 7 36.36 -66.70 -21.41
C LEU A 7 36.01 -65.80 -20.22
N LEU A 8 36.88 -64.84 -19.91
CA LEU A 8 36.65 -63.90 -18.87
C LEU A 8 35.72 -62.75 -19.44
N ALA A 9 34.44 -62.82 -19.13
CA ALA A 9 33.51 -61.73 -19.51
C ALA A 9 33.66 -60.59 -18.52
N THR A 10 34.38 -59.53 -18.90
CA THR A 10 34.38 -58.23 -18.17
C THR A 10 33.09 -57.49 -18.44
N GLY A 11 32.12 -57.58 -17.50
CA GLY A 11 30.91 -56.76 -17.55
C GLY A 11 31.26 -55.29 -17.26
N PHE A 12 31.14 -54.47 -18.25
CA PHE A 12 31.12 -52.98 -18.05
C PHE A 12 29.80 -52.62 -17.38
N PHE A 13 29.82 -52.32 -16.09
CA PHE A 13 28.72 -51.67 -15.42
C PHE A 13 28.80 -50.17 -15.76
N ALA A 14 27.93 -49.71 -16.64
CA ALA A 14 27.69 -48.27 -16.83
C ALA A 14 26.97 -47.74 -15.58
N VAL A 15 27.70 -47.12 -14.68
CA VAL A 15 27.09 -46.35 -13.57
C VAL A 15 26.58 -45.04 -14.15
N SER A 16 25.27 -44.93 -14.32
CA SER A 16 24.64 -43.66 -14.65
C SER A 16 24.75 -42.73 -13.45
N VAL A 17 25.70 -41.80 -13.49
CA VAL A 17 25.79 -40.74 -12.49
C VAL A 17 24.71 -39.72 -12.81
N TYR A 18 23.57 -39.81 -12.17
CA TYR A 18 22.59 -38.73 -12.16
C TYR A 18 23.18 -37.56 -11.36
N ALA A 19 23.10 -36.35 -11.88
CA ALA A 19 23.43 -35.16 -11.13
C ALA A 19 22.53 -35.12 -9.88
N GLN A 20 23.10 -35.46 -8.73
CA GLN A 20 22.36 -35.44 -7.46
C GLN A 20 22.37 -34.02 -6.93
N ASN A 21 21.24 -33.58 -6.35
CA ASN A 21 21.17 -32.34 -5.61
C ASN A 21 22.22 -32.37 -4.48
N ILE A 22 22.91 -31.24 -4.28
CA ILE A 22 23.94 -31.15 -3.24
C ILE A 22 23.25 -30.81 -1.92
N GLY A 23 23.36 -31.67 -0.92
CA GLY A 23 22.93 -31.44 0.45
C GLY A 23 24.12 -31.12 1.36
N ILE A 24 24.06 -30.01 2.08
CA ILE A 24 24.99 -29.68 3.16
C ILE A 24 24.22 -29.74 4.47
N GLY A 25 24.59 -30.67 5.35
CA GLY A 25 23.87 -30.87 6.62
C GLY A 25 22.53 -31.59 6.48
N THR A 26 22.26 -32.18 5.32
CA THR A 26 21.10 -33.04 5.05
C THR A 26 21.52 -34.19 4.12
N THR A 27 20.97 -35.39 4.36
CA THR A 27 21.12 -36.57 3.49
C THR A 27 19.95 -36.68 2.51
N THR A 28 18.91 -35.88 2.67
CA THR A 28 17.70 -35.82 1.85
C THR A 28 17.48 -34.39 1.39
N PRO A 29 18.27 -33.88 0.40
CA PRO A 29 18.05 -32.54 -0.14
C PRO A 29 16.68 -32.47 -0.83
N ASP A 30 16.07 -31.30 -0.78
CA ASP A 30 14.80 -31.05 -1.46
C ASP A 30 14.93 -31.28 -2.97
N ALA A 31 13.98 -32.00 -3.57
CA ALA A 31 14.03 -32.36 -4.99
C ALA A 31 14.02 -31.17 -5.95
N SER A 32 13.54 -30.03 -5.50
CA SER A 32 13.51 -28.79 -6.27
C SER A 32 14.79 -27.94 -6.15
N ALA A 33 15.71 -28.27 -5.24
CA ALA A 33 16.93 -27.56 -4.95
C ALA A 33 18.17 -28.23 -5.55
N ALA A 34 18.95 -27.52 -6.34
CA ALA A 34 20.28 -28.01 -6.75
C ALA A 34 21.27 -28.00 -5.57
N LEU A 35 21.09 -27.10 -4.60
CA LEU A 35 21.82 -26.99 -3.34
C LEU A 35 20.84 -26.77 -2.18
N ASP A 36 20.82 -27.72 -1.23
CA ASP A 36 20.04 -27.63 0.01
C ASP A 36 20.96 -27.59 1.23
N ILE A 37 20.94 -26.50 1.99
CA ILE A 37 21.78 -26.31 3.17
C ILE A 37 20.89 -26.26 4.42
N LYS A 38 21.05 -27.30 5.28
CA LYS A 38 20.34 -27.37 6.57
C LYS A 38 21.33 -27.29 7.73
N SER A 39 21.12 -26.27 8.58
CA SER A 39 21.89 -26.07 9.82
C SER A 39 21.06 -25.34 10.85
N THR A 40 21.22 -25.70 12.12
CA THR A 40 20.64 -25.00 13.27
C THR A 40 21.61 -23.98 13.90
N THR A 41 22.88 -23.99 13.48
CA THR A 41 23.95 -23.19 14.11
C THR A 41 24.84 -22.42 13.13
N LYS A 42 24.71 -22.69 11.83
CA LYS A 42 25.56 -22.09 10.77
C LYS A 42 24.68 -21.57 9.63
N GLY A 43 25.14 -20.52 8.94
CA GLY A 43 24.52 -19.96 7.75
C GLY A 43 25.36 -20.12 6.50
N LEU A 44 24.90 -19.57 5.40
CA LEU A 44 25.64 -19.44 4.15
C LEU A 44 26.40 -18.10 4.14
N LEU A 45 27.71 -18.12 4.04
CA LEU A 45 28.53 -16.96 3.80
C LEU A 45 28.80 -16.84 2.30
N ILE A 46 28.16 -15.84 1.65
CA ILE A 46 28.38 -15.51 0.25
C ILE A 46 29.57 -14.55 0.11
N PRO A 47 30.16 -14.35 -1.10
CA PRO A 47 31.24 -13.39 -1.31
C PRO A 47 30.89 -12.01 -0.78
N ALA A 48 31.73 -11.48 0.11
CA ALA A 48 31.64 -10.14 0.69
C ALA A 48 32.59 -9.21 -0.05
N LEU A 49 32.08 -8.16 -0.68
CA LEU A 49 32.79 -7.28 -1.60
C LEU A 49 32.54 -5.81 -1.25
N SER A 50 33.50 -4.94 -1.48
CA SER A 50 33.24 -3.51 -1.49
C SER A 50 32.40 -3.11 -2.70
N PHE A 51 31.82 -1.91 -2.67
CA PHE A 51 31.09 -1.32 -3.81
C PHE A 51 31.94 -1.32 -5.09
N ALA A 52 33.22 -0.94 -4.96
CA ALA A 52 34.16 -0.93 -6.08
C ALA A 52 34.43 -2.34 -6.63
N GLN A 53 34.65 -3.31 -5.76
CA GLN A 53 34.88 -4.70 -6.14
C GLN A 53 33.67 -5.34 -6.80
N ARG A 54 32.47 -5.13 -6.24
CA ARG A 54 31.21 -5.59 -6.83
C ARG A 54 31.02 -5.08 -8.26
N ASN A 55 31.24 -3.77 -8.46
CA ASN A 55 31.09 -3.14 -9.78
C ASN A 55 32.21 -3.53 -10.77
N ALA A 56 33.34 -4.02 -10.28
CA ALA A 56 34.43 -4.50 -11.12
C ALA A 56 34.30 -5.95 -11.56
N ILE A 57 33.26 -6.69 -11.14
CA ILE A 57 33.00 -8.05 -11.63
C ILE A 57 32.75 -8.02 -13.14
N PRO A 58 33.58 -8.68 -13.96
CA PRO A 58 33.41 -8.66 -15.40
C PRO A 58 32.25 -9.56 -15.82
N ALA A 59 31.32 -9.05 -16.64
CA ALA A 59 30.16 -9.77 -17.19
C ALA A 59 29.40 -10.61 -16.14
N PRO A 60 28.88 -10.00 -15.06
CA PRO A 60 28.22 -10.75 -14.00
C PRO A 60 26.98 -11.42 -14.55
N ALA A 61 26.75 -12.68 -14.14
CA ALA A 61 25.56 -13.43 -14.54
C ALA A 61 24.31 -12.87 -13.87
N THR A 62 23.18 -12.84 -14.57
CA THR A 62 21.88 -12.49 -14.00
C THR A 62 21.56 -13.40 -12.82
N GLY A 63 21.18 -12.84 -11.68
CA GLY A 63 20.94 -13.58 -10.43
C GLY A 63 22.18 -13.79 -9.56
N LEU A 64 23.38 -13.35 -9.99
CA LEU A 64 24.58 -13.44 -9.16
C LEU A 64 24.38 -12.66 -7.85
N LEU A 65 24.58 -13.34 -6.71
CA LEU A 65 24.34 -12.83 -5.37
C LEU A 65 25.65 -12.52 -4.65
N VAL A 66 25.77 -11.34 -4.04
CA VAL A 66 26.93 -10.91 -3.24
C VAL A 66 26.45 -10.13 -2.02
N PHE A 67 27.32 -10.03 -0.99
CA PHE A 67 27.13 -9.10 0.12
C PHE A 67 28.08 -7.91 -0.05
N GLN A 68 27.53 -6.68 -0.16
CA GLN A 68 28.32 -5.46 -0.20
C GLN A 68 28.64 -4.99 1.22
N THR A 69 29.91 -4.60 1.47
CA THR A 69 30.40 -4.28 2.82
C THR A 69 30.49 -2.79 3.13
N ASP A 70 30.45 -1.91 2.11
CA ASP A 70 30.63 -0.46 2.25
C ASP A 70 29.55 0.34 1.49
N ASN A 71 29.58 1.68 1.56
CA ASN A 71 28.60 2.63 1.02
C ASN A 71 27.18 2.34 1.57
N THR A 72 26.52 1.33 1.05
CA THR A 72 25.21 0.83 1.53
C THR A 72 25.37 -0.67 1.73
N PRO A 73 25.79 -1.14 2.90
CA PRO A 73 25.98 -2.57 3.18
C PRO A 73 24.69 -3.36 3.04
N GLY A 74 24.76 -4.55 2.43
CA GLY A 74 23.61 -5.38 2.22
C GLY A 74 23.79 -6.45 1.15
N PHE A 75 22.76 -7.27 0.96
CA PHE A 75 22.73 -8.25 -0.11
C PHE A 75 22.36 -7.58 -1.44
N TYR A 76 23.10 -7.91 -2.50
CA TYR A 76 22.85 -7.43 -3.85
C TYR A 76 22.80 -8.59 -4.83
N TYR A 77 21.95 -8.48 -5.82
CA TYR A 77 21.93 -9.39 -6.97
C TYR A 77 22.04 -8.62 -8.28
N TYR A 78 22.61 -9.27 -9.28
CA TYR A 78 22.68 -8.69 -10.63
C TYR A 78 21.41 -8.97 -11.42
N THR A 79 20.78 -7.92 -11.96
CA THR A 79 19.50 -8.03 -12.69
C THR A 79 19.66 -8.39 -14.17
N GLY A 80 20.90 -8.45 -14.68
CA GLY A 80 21.21 -8.52 -16.11
C GLY A 80 21.55 -7.16 -16.73
N SER A 81 21.14 -6.06 -16.09
CA SER A 81 21.45 -4.68 -16.55
C SER A 81 22.14 -3.84 -15.47
N GLY A 82 22.07 -4.26 -14.21
CA GLY A 82 22.68 -3.55 -13.09
C GLY A 82 22.50 -4.30 -11.77
N TRP A 83 23.13 -3.78 -10.71
CA TRP A 83 23.02 -4.34 -9.36
C TRP A 83 21.82 -3.76 -8.62
N SER A 84 20.99 -4.63 -8.05
CA SER A 84 19.85 -4.27 -7.20
C SER A 84 20.03 -4.82 -5.80
N ALA A 85 19.72 -4.02 -4.78
CA ALA A 85 19.70 -4.50 -3.41
C ALA A 85 18.50 -5.45 -3.20
N ILE A 86 18.74 -6.55 -2.48
CA ILE A 86 17.64 -7.33 -1.93
C ILE A 86 17.12 -6.54 -0.75
N ALA A 87 15.95 -5.91 -0.92
CA ALA A 87 15.36 -5.04 0.06
C ALA A 87 14.98 -5.80 1.33
N GLY A 88 15.78 -5.60 2.34
CA GLY A 88 15.47 -5.85 3.73
C GLY A 88 16.18 -4.77 4.52
N SER A 89 15.50 -3.76 4.98
CA SER A 89 16.03 -2.65 5.78
C SER A 89 16.98 -1.68 5.04
N GLY A 90 16.48 -0.57 4.61
CA GLY A 90 17.30 0.55 4.15
C GLY A 90 17.00 1.08 2.76
N ALA A 91 15.97 0.62 2.09
CA ALA A 91 15.38 1.43 1.04
C ALA A 91 14.89 2.71 1.72
N ALA A 92 15.68 3.76 1.64
CA ALA A 92 15.44 5.09 2.21
C ALA A 92 14.16 5.74 1.65
N GLN A 93 13.15 4.97 1.23
CA GLN A 93 11.98 5.43 0.52
C GLN A 93 10.66 4.78 0.99
N SER A 94 10.69 3.91 2.03
CA SER A 94 9.46 3.42 2.63
C SER A 94 9.13 4.20 3.90
N TRP A 95 7.85 4.53 4.07
CA TRP A 95 7.38 5.06 5.34
C TRP A 95 7.31 3.92 6.36
N ASN A 96 8.13 4.02 7.43
CA ASN A 96 8.16 3.02 8.49
C ASN A 96 6.97 3.16 9.42
N ILE A 97 6.46 2.02 9.90
CA ILE A 97 5.31 1.99 10.85
C ILE A 97 5.59 2.76 12.13
N ASN A 98 6.85 2.85 12.55
CA ASN A 98 7.30 3.62 13.72
C ASN A 98 7.77 5.04 13.37
N GLY A 99 7.50 5.50 12.13
CA GLY A 99 7.98 6.78 11.62
C GLY A 99 9.42 6.73 11.10
N ASN A 100 9.82 7.79 10.42
CA ASN A 100 11.16 7.96 9.86
C ASN A 100 11.89 9.09 10.59
N SER A 101 13.15 8.86 10.97
CA SER A 101 14.05 9.93 11.43
C SER A 101 14.88 10.48 10.26
N GLY A 102 15.33 11.74 10.38
CA GLY A 102 16.14 12.38 9.33
C GLY A 102 15.39 12.65 8.03
N SER A 103 14.06 12.75 8.08
CA SER A 103 13.24 13.07 6.92
C SER A 103 13.50 14.50 6.45
N ASN A 104 13.68 14.68 5.15
CA ASN A 104 13.76 16.00 4.51
C ASN A 104 12.35 16.40 4.03
N PRO A 105 11.72 17.45 4.59
CA PRO A 105 10.35 17.83 4.25
C PRO A 105 10.17 18.30 2.79
N LEU A 106 11.26 18.64 2.10
CA LEU A 106 11.20 19.03 0.69
C LEU A 106 11.17 17.84 -0.28
N THR A 107 11.59 16.66 0.15
CA THR A 107 11.74 15.48 -0.72
C THR A 107 11.04 14.23 -0.19
N HIS A 108 10.78 14.16 1.12
CA HIS A 108 10.15 13.01 1.76
C HIS A 108 8.70 13.33 2.12
N PHE A 109 7.74 12.57 1.60
CA PHE A 109 6.33 12.76 1.85
C PHE A 109 5.57 11.42 1.81
N ILE A 110 4.36 11.40 2.38
CA ILE A 110 3.38 10.36 2.14
C ILE A 110 2.42 10.90 1.08
N GLY A 111 2.40 10.30 -0.10
CA GLY A 111 1.53 10.79 -1.16
C GLY A 111 1.80 10.12 -2.50
N THR A 112 1.19 10.68 -3.52
CA THR A 112 1.34 10.30 -4.92
C THR A 112 2.14 11.36 -5.66
N THR A 113 2.87 10.97 -6.69
CA THR A 113 3.62 11.88 -7.59
C THR A 113 2.86 12.19 -8.87
N ASP A 114 1.65 11.69 -9.01
CA ASP A 114 0.74 11.86 -10.12
C ASP A 114 -0.62 12.41 -9.63
N LEU A 115 -1.61 12.55 -10.52
CA LEU A 115 -2.96 13.02 -10.17
C LEU A 115 -3.85 11.95 -9.52
N GLN A 116 -3.27 10.82 -9.08
CA GLN A 116 -4.05 9.80 -8.38
C GLN A 116 -4.33 10.23 -6.94
N PRO A 117 -5.55 10.00 -6.43
CA PRO A 117 -5.88 10.36 -5.05
C PRO A 117 -5.14 9.51 -4.03
N LEU A 118 -4.66 10.14 -2.95
CA LEU A 118 -4.19 9.43 -1.77
C LEU A 118 -5.39 8.90 -0.98
N ARG A 119 -5.44 7.58 -0.77
CA ARG A 119 -6.54 6.91 -0.07
C ARG A 119 -6.08 6.21 1.20
N PHE A 120 -6.82 6.42 2.29
CA PHE A 120 -6.69 5.67 3.54
C PHE A 120 -7.83 4.65 3.64
N ARG A 121 -7.53 3.42 4.08
CA ARG A 121 -8.52 2.34 4.20
C ARG A 121 -8.41 1.61 5.54
N ILE A 122 -9.55 1.18 6.07
CA ILE A 122 -9.66 0.27 7.21
C ILE A 122 -10.48 -0.92 6.74
N GLN A 123 -9.95 -2.15 6.87
CA GLN A 123 -10.60 -3.38 6.35
C GLN A 123 -11.05 -3.24 4.89
N ASN A 124 -10.21 -2.61 4.06
CA ASN A 124 -10.47 -2.31 2.67
C ASN A 124 -11.67 -1.36 2.39
N VAL A 125 -12.26 -0.77 3.43
CA VAL A 125 -13.30 0.25 3.32
C VAL A 125 -12.66 1.64 3.37
N ASN A 126 -13.21 2.60 2.61
CA ASN A 126 -12.71 3.98 2.58
C ASN A 126 -12.75 4.59 3.98
N ALA A 127 -11.63 5.14 4.44
CA ALA A 127 -11.48 5.85 5.70
C ALA A 127 -10.87 7.24 5.52
N GLY A 128 -10.52 7.60 4.30
CA GLY A 128 -10.05 8.93 3.95
C GLY A 128 -9.59 9.02 2.51
N ILE A 129 -9.70 10.21 1.95
CA ILE A 129 -9.25 10.56 0.61
C ILE A 129 -8.74 12.00 0.58
N ILE A 130 -7.63 12.21 -0.11
CA ILE A 130 -7.16 13.52 -0.58
C ILE A 130 -7.06 13.41 -2.09
N ASP A 131 -7.92 14.11 -2.80
CA ASP A 131 -8.10 14.01 -4.24
C ASP A 131 -7.89 15.38 -4.89
N SER A 132 -6.75 15.53 -5.55
CA SER A 132 -6.40 16.78 -6.23
C SER A 132 -7.09 16.95 -7.59
N ALA A 133 -7.57 15.87 -8.22
CA ALA A 133 -8.26 15.95 -9.51
C ALA A 133 -9.66 16.55 -9.38
N PHE A 134 -10.37 16.20 -8.30
CA PHE A 134 -11.70 16.72 -7.99
C PHE A 134 -11.71 17.65 -6.78
N ASN A 135 -10.56 17.97 -6.18
CA ASN A 135 -10.42 18.83 -5.01
C ASN A 135 -11.29 18.40 -3.83
N ASN A 136 -11.40 17.11 -3.60
CA ASN A 136 -12.13 16.54 -2.48
C ASN A 136 -11.19 16.13 -1.35
N THR A 137 -11.56 16.41 -0.10
CA THR A 137 -10.82 15.95 1.07
C THR A 137 -11.77 15.31 2.07
N ALA A 138 -11.50 14.07 2.47
CA ALA A 138 -12.30 13.41 3.48
C ALA A 138 -11.44 12.59 4.45
N ILE A 139 -11.79 12.63 5.74
CA ILE A 139 -11.22 11.81 6.80
C ILE A 139 -12.34 11.31 7.71
N GLY A 140 -12.42 9.99 7.84
CA GLY A 140 -13.42 9.28 8.64
C GLY A 140 -13.92 8.03 7.94
N PHE A 141 -14.29 7.01 8.71
CA PHE A 141 -14.79 5.76 8.15
C PHE A 141 -16.04 6.01 7.28
N ARG A 142 -15.97 5.61 6.00
CA ARG A 142 -17.00 5.84 4.97
C ARG A 142 -17.33 7.31 4.71
N SER A 143 -16.45 8.25 5.03
CA SER A 143 -16.64 9.64 4.63
C SER A 143 -16.47 9.78 3.12
N LEU A 144 -17.36 10.52 2.47
CA LEU A 144 -17.39 10.77 1.02
C LEU A 144 -17.27 9.48 0.17
N ASP A 145 -17.89 8.39 0.62
CA ASP A 145 -17.67 7.04 0.05
C ASP A 145 -18.36 6.86 -1.32
N SER A 146 -19.41 7.60 -1.60
CA SER A 146 -20.22 7.49 -2.83
C SER A 146 -19.91 8.56 -3.89
N ILE A 147 -18.87 9.37 -3.69
CA ILE A 147 -18.56 10.47 -4.62
C ILE A 147 -18.27 9.95 -6.03
N SER A 148 -18.89 10.54 -7.03
CA SER A 148 -18.70 10.19 -8.44
C SER A 148 -18.15 11.35 -9.27
N THR A 149 -18.86 12.45 -9.35
CA THR A 149 -18.46 13.62 -10.13
C THR A 149 -18.43 14.92 -9.31
N GLY A 150 -18.87 14.87 -8.03
CA GLY A 150 -18.86 16.03 -7.16
C GLY A 150 -17.44 16.54 -6.85
N VAL A 151 -17.27 17.86 -6.85
CA VAL A 151 -15.98 18.52 -6.67
C VAL A 151 -15.98 19.48 -5.48
N HIS A 152 -14.78 19.79 -4.97
CA HIS A 152 -14.57 20.75 -3.89
C HIS A 152 -15.33 20.44 -2.60
N ASN A 153 -15.43 19.17 -2.22
CA ASN A 153 -16.10 18.77 -1.00
C ASN A 153 -15.10 18.45 0.12
N THR A 154 -15.47 18.85 1.34
CA THR A 154 -14.70 18.55 2.54
C THR A 154 -15.56 17.74 3.52
N ALA A 155 -15.10 16.56 3.95
CA ALA A 155 -15.83 15.67 4.84
C ALA A 155 -14.96 15.16 5.99
N PHE A 156 -15.26 15.54 7.21
CA PHE A 156 -14.59 15.03 8.42
C PHE A 156 -15.60 14.38 9.37
N GLY A 157 -15.41 13.11 9.65
CA GLY A 157 -16.27 12.33 10.55
C GLY A 157 -16.82 11.06 9.89
N VAL A 158 -17.27 10.12 10.72
CA VAL A 158 -17.86 8.86 10.24
C VAL A 158 -19.08 9.15 9.38
N SER A 159 -19.09 8.61 8.16
CA SER A 159 -20.19 8.75 7.20
C SER A 159 -20.61 10.19 6.90
N SER A 160 -19.72 11.17 7.10
CA SER A 160 -19.93 12.53 6.63
C SER A 160 -19.98 12.56 5.11
N LEU A 161 -20.98 13.21 4.51
CA LEU A 161 -21.19 13.27 3.05
C LEU A 161 -21.19 11.88 2.36
N ILE A 162 -21.53 10.81 3.08
CA ILE A 162 -21.46 9.45 2.52
C ILE A 162 -22.33 9.27 1.28
N GLY A 163 -23.48 9.96 1.19
CA GLY A 163 -24.41 9.86 0.06
C GLY A 163 -24.12 10.86 -1.06
N ASN A 164 -23.12 11.71 -0.94
CA ASN A 164 -22.84 12.75 -1.93
C ASN A 164 -22.28 12.09 -3.22
N THR A 165 -23.01 12.24 -4.30
CA THR A 165 -22.60 11.70 -5.61
C THR A 165 -22.10 12.79 -6.56
N GLU A 166 -22.88 13.85 -6.73
CA GLU A 166 -22.62 14.94 -7.68
C GLU A 166 -22.58 16.32 -7.02
N GLY A 167 -22.92 16.40 -5.72
CA GLY A 167 -22.93 17.69 -4.99
C GLY A 167 -21.54 18.30 -4.89
N ASN A 168 -21.49 19.62 -5.04
CA ASN A 168 -20.25 20.39 -5.11
C ASN A 168 -20.16 21.40 -3.97
N TYR A 169 -18.93 21.74 -3.57
CA TYR A 169 -18.66 22.80 -2.59
C TYR A 169 -19.37 22.56 -1.24
N ASN A 170 -19.51 21.32 -0.82
CA ASN A 170 -20.12 20.99 0.47
C ASN A 170 -19.06 20.76 1.54
N THR A 171 -19.32 21.23 2.74
CA THR A 171 -18.49 21.02 3.92
C THR A 171 -19.28 20.28 4.99
N GLY A 172 -18.89 19.05 5.31
CA GLY A 172 -19.46 18.25 6.37
C GLY A 172 -18.44 17.97 7.49
N LEU A 173 -18.63 18.56 8.65
CA LEU A 173 -17.78 18.39 9.82
C LEU A 173 -18.59 17.74 10.96
N GLY A 174 -18.36 16.45 11.22
CA GLY A 174 -19.05 15.68 12.24
C GLY A 174 -19.64 14.38 11.69
N SER A 175 -19.87 13.40 12.57
CA SER A 175 -20.45 12.14 12.16
C SER A 175 -21.86 12.32 11.60
N PHE A 176 -22.09 11.71 10.43
CA PHE A 176 -23.35 11.75 9.69
C PHE A 176 -23.83 13.14 9.25
N SER A 177 -22.94 14.15 9.23
CA SER A 177 -23.25 15.46 8.65
C SER A 177 -23.47 15.33 7.13
N LEU A 178 -24.49 16.01 6.58
CA LEU A 178 -24.89 15.92 5.16
C LEU A 178 -24.99 14.47 4.63
N ARG A 179 -25.41 13.55 5.48
CA ARG A 179 -25.34 12.11 5.19
C ARG A 179 -26.04 11.68 3.90
N LEU A 180 -27.21 12.27 3.62
CA LEU A 180 -28.07 11.89 2.48
C LEU A 180 -27.96 12.88 1.31
N ASN A 181 -27.06 13.88 1.38
CA ASN A 181 -26.85 14.82 0.28
C ASN A 181 -26.45 14.04 -0.97
N LYS A 182 -27.14 14.27 -2.08
CA LYS A 182 -26.82 13.65 -3.38
C LYS A 182 -26.24 14.65 -4.35
N THR A 183 -27.02 15.70 -4.64
CA THR A 183 -26.71 16.73 -5.64
C THR A 183 -26.74 18.15 -5.08
N GLY A 184 -27.11 18.32 -3.80
CA GLY A 184 -27.10 19.63 -3.14
C GLY A 184 -25.70 20.25 -3.11
N ASN A 185 -25.64 21.57 -3.33
CA ASN A 185 -24.38 22.31 -3.48
C ASN A 185 -24.25 23.41 -2.43
N TYR A 186 -23.01 23.81 -2.14
CA TYR A 186 -22.71 24.95 -1.27
C TYR A 186 -23.32 24.83 0.14
N ASN A 187 -23.40 23.63 0.69
CA ASN A 187 -23.90 23.43 2.03
C ASN A 187 -22.73 23.31 3.04
N THR A 188 -22.89 23.97 4.18
CA THR A 188 -21.97 23.85 5.31
C THR A 188 -22.68 23.24 6.51
N ALA A 189 -22.24 22.09 6.97
CA ALA A 189 -22.80 21.39 8.12
C ALA A 189 -21.70 21.07 9.15
N SER A 190 -21.81 21.62 10.35
CA SER A 190 -20.88 21.38 11.44
C SER A 190 -21.60 20.86 12.67
N GLY A 191 -21.39 19.60 13.03
CA GLY A 191 -22.00 18.93 14.17
C GLY A 191 -22.50 17.52 13.85
N TYR A 192 -22.87 16.79 14.88
CA TYR A 192 -23.43 15.45 14.76
C TYR A 192 -24.81 15.47 14.08
N VAL A 193 -25.02 14.68 13.02
CA VAL A 193 -26.23 14.54 12.20
C VAL A 193 -26.82 15.87 11.70
N THR A 194 -25.97 16.88 11.51
CA THR A 194 -26.37 18.20 10.98
C THR A 194 -26.68 18.08 9.49
N LEU A 195 -27.79 18.70 9.02
CA LEU A 195 -28.29 18.59 7.62
C LEU A 195 -28.37 17.13 7.13
N ARG A 196 -28.67 16.20 8.02
CA ARG A 196 -28.59 14.76 7.74
C ARG A 196 -29.47 14.33 6.57
N SER A 197 -30.68 14.89 6.46
CA SER A 197 -31.70 14.48 5.49
C SER A 197 -31.65 15.26 4.19
N ASN A 198 -30.76 16.23 4.06
CA ASN A 198 -30.59 17.01 2.83
C ASN A 198 -30.31 16.10 1.64
N THR A 199 -31.04 16.26 0.55
CA THR A 199 -30.84 15.48 -0.68
C THR A 199 -30.37 16.36 -1.83
N THR A 200 -31.10 17.43 -2.14
CA THR A 200 -30.84 18.37 -3.24
C THR A 200 -30.76 19.83 -2.80
N GLY A 201 -31.12 20.13 -1.54
CA GLY A 201 -31.07 21.46 -0.96
C GLY A 201 -29.66 22.08 -1.05
N SER A 202 -29.58 23.36 -1.32
CA SER A 202 -28.34 24.07 -1.58
C SER A 202 -28.24 25.36 -0.78
N PHE A 203 -27.02 25.88 -0.60
CA PHE A 203 -26.74 27.12 0.09
C PHE A 203 -27.20 27.13 1.55
N ASN A 204 -27.24 26.00 2.23
CA ASN A 204 -27.62 25.92 3.62
C ASN A 204 -26.38 25.92 4.52
N THR A 205 -26.46 26.68 5.61
CA THR A 205 -25.44 26.74 6.66
C THR A 205 -26.06 26.27 7.96
N ALA A 206 -25.57 25.18 8.52
CA ALA A 206 -26.03 24.62 9.78
C ALA A 206 -24.87 24.32 10.70
N MET A 207 -24.92 24.84 11.92
CA MET A 207 -23.92 24.62 12.96
C MET A 207 -24.60 24.21 14.27
N GLY A 208 -24.24 23.04 14.78
CA GLY A 208 -24.81 22.45 15.99
C GLY A 208 -25.38 21.06 15.73
N SER A 209 -25.40 20.22 16.76
CA SER A 209 -25.98 18.88 16.65
C SER A 209 -27.44 18.96 16.22
N MET A 210 -27.83 18.18 15.21
CA MET A 210 -29.19 18.10 14.67
C MET A 210 -29.74 19.41 14.08
N ALA A 211 -28.94 20.44 13.83
CA ALA A 211 -29.42 21.62 13.13
C ALA A 211 -29.83 21.28 11.70
N LEU A 212 -30.97 21.81 11.22
CA LEU A 212 -31.58 21.50 9.91
C LEU A 212 -31.69 19.98 9.61
N TYR A 213 -31.98 19.18 10.62
CA TYR A 213 -31.96 17.72 10.51
C TYR A 213 -32.89 17.20 9.41
N SER A 214 -34.13 17.71 9.33
CA SER A 214 -35.20 17.27 8.42
C SER A 214 -35.21 17.99 7.08
N ASN A 215 -34.33 18.99 6.88
CA ASN A 215 -34.25 19.69 5.59
C ASN A 215 -33.92 18.69 4.47
N THR A 216 -34.75 18.62 3.44
CA THR A 216 -34.55 17.72 2.30
C THR A 216 -34.14 18.45 1.04
N THR A 217 -34.87 19.50 0.67
CA THR A 217 -34.72 20.28 -0.56
C THR A 217 -34.62 21.78 -0.32
N GLY A 218 -34.81 22.23 0.93
CA GLY A 218 -34.79 23.66 1.30
C GLY A 218 -33.46 24.32 0.94
N ILE A 219 -33.53 25.57 0.53
CA ILE A 219 -32.39 26.35 0.01
C ILE A 219 -32.19 27.62 0.86
N GLY A 220 -30.93 27.98 1.09
CA GLY A 220 -30.59 29.28 1.70
C GLY A 220 -30.91 29.38 3.20
N ASN A 221 -31.02 28.28 3.90
CA ASN A 221 -31.30 28.27 5.33
C ASN A 221 -30.02 28.46 6.15
N ALA A 222 -30.14 29.27 7.22
CA ALA A 222 -29.07 29.41 8.22
C ALA A 222 -29.59 28.99 9.61
N ALA A 223 -28.92 28.00 10.23
CA ALA A 223 -29.29 27.47 11.54
C ALA A 223 -28.05 27.34 12.44
N LEU A 224 -28.13 27.96 13.62
CA LEU A 224 -27.07 27.93 14.61
C LEU A 224 -27.62 27.46 15.97
N GLY A 225 -27.08 26.41 16.50
CA GLY A 225 -27.44 25.83 17.79
C GLY A 225 -27.99 24.41 17.69
N HIS A 226 -28.07 23.72 18.84
CA HIS A 226 -28.64 22.39 18.93
C HIS A 226 -30.09 22.39 18.48
N LYS A 227 -30.42 21.51 17.52
CA LYS A 227 -31.77 21.39 16.93
C LYS A 227 -32.35 22.69 16.32
N ALA A 228 -31.52 23.70 16.01
CA ALA A 228 -32.00 24.88 15.30
C ALA A 228 -32.61 24.48 13.95
N LEU A 229 -33.83 24.96 13.65
CA LEU A 229 -34.59 24.63 12.45
C LEU A 229 -34.72 23.11 12.20
N TYR A 230 -34.88 22.31 13.28
CA TYR A 230 -34.84 20.83 13.23
C TYR A 230 -35.84 20.24 12.24
N SER A 231 -37.07 20.73 12.19
CA SER A 231 -38.17 20.24 11.36
C SER A 231 -38.42 21.11 10.12
N ASN A 232 -37.47 21.93 9.72
CA ASN A 232 -37.56 22.70 8.48
C ASN A 232 -37.53 21.76 7.28
N SER A 233 -38.39 21.92 6.31
CA SER A 233 -38.53 21.08 5.12
C SER A 233 -38.53 21.89 3.84
#